data_8a68f7eb75249f166fc5abdbb5dcbd63
#
_entry.id   8a68f7eb75249f166fc5abdbb5dcbd63
#
_cell.length_a   1.000
_cell.length_b   1.000
_cell.length_c   1.000
_cell.angle_alpha   90.00
_cell.angle_beta   90.00
_cell.angle_gamma   90.00
#
_symmetry.space_group_name_H-M   'P 1'
#
loop_
_entity.id
_entity.type
_entity.pdbx_description
1 polymer ?
#
loop_
_entity_poly.entity_id
_entity_poly.type
_entity_poly.pdbx_seq_one_letter_code
_entity_poly.pdbx_strand_id
1 'polypeptide(L)'
;MNWEKFYQLEENRYDRFVATLHECGLFLLNQDETFIGTYIFEDFDIDVRINLCKDNLNFLLENGWINQIIFQKCTQLYEKFCAVEKNFPEFWNINAVKTAPLWHEILSLSDEIKSMLYI
;
A
#
# COMPACT_ATOMS: atom_id res chain seq x y z
N MET A 1 -23.40 -8.29 15.22
CA MET A 1 -22.48 -7.16 15.00
C MET A 1 -22.75 -6.55 13.63
N ASN A 2 -22.77 -5.24 13.55
CA ASN A 2 -22.89 -4.55 12.27
C ASN A 2 -21.48 -4.35 11.68
N TRP A 3 -21.13 -5.18 10.70
CA TRP A 3 -19.81 -5.17 10.08
C TRP A 3 -19.51 -3.87 9.34
N GLU A 4 -20.51 -3.28 8.69
CA GLU A 4 -20.35 -2.02 7.99
C GLU A 4 -19.95 -0.91 8.94
N LYS A 5 -20.62 -0.82 10.08
CA LYS A 5 -20.30 0.14 11.14
C LYS A 5 -18.92 -0.12 11.76
N PHE A 6 -18.56 -1.40 11.95
CA PHE A 6 -17.25 -1.80 12.44
C PHE A 6 -16.13 -1.28 11.52
N TYR A 7 -16.28 -1.45 10.21
CA TYR A 7 -15.26 -1.00 9.26
C TYR A 7 -15.17 0.50 9.12
N GLN A 8 -16.17 1.24 9.60
CA GLN A 8 -16.16 2.70 9.55
C GLN A 8 -15.61 3.33 10.83
N LEU A 9 -15.31 2.56 11.86
CA LEU A 9 -14.67 3.09 13.05
C LEU A 9 -13.28 3.64 12.67
N GLU A 10 -12.97 4.82 13.21
CA GLU A 10 -11.77 5.58 12.87
C GLU A 10 -10.49 4.77 13.10
N GLU A 11 -10.39 4.14 14.27
CA GLU A 11 -9.25 3.31 14.63
C GLU A 11 -9.07 2.11 13.71
N ASN A 12 -10.17 1.50 13.25
CA ASN A 12 -10.11 0.36 12.32
C ASN A 12 -9.66 0.79 10.94
N ARG A 13 -10.02 2.00 10.52
CA ARG A 13 -9.56 2.54 9.25
C ARG A 13 -8.06 2.77 9.27
N TYR A 14 -7.51 3.26 10.36
CA TYR A 14 -6.07 3.43 10.53
C TYR A 14 -5.36 2.08 10.58
N ASP A 15 -5.87 1.14 11.36
CA ASP A 15 -5.24 -0.19 11.50
C ASP A 15 -5.18 -0.92 10.15
N ARG A 16 -6.24 -0.84 9.34
CA ARG A 16 -6.26 -1.45 8.01
C ARG A 16 -5.30 -0.73 7.05
N PHE A 17 -5.18 0.58 7.18
CA PHE A 17 -4.21 1.36 6.42
C PHE A 17 -2.78 0.89 6.73
N VAL A 18 -2.43 0.76 8.01
CA VAL A 18 -1.11 0.28 8.43
C VAL A 18 -0.88 -1.15 7.96
N ALA A 19 -1.87 -2.04 8.13
CA ALA A 19 -1.76 -3.42 7.69
C ALA A 19 -1.51 -3.52 6.18
N THR A 20 -2.14 -2.66 5.39
CA THR A 20 -1.93 -2.62 3.95
C THR A 20 -0.47 -2.30 3.61
N LEU A 21 0.12 -1.32 4.27
CA LEU A 21 1.52 -0.96 4.06
C LEU A 21 2.47 -2.12 4.41
N HIS A 22 2.11 -2.95 5.38
CA HIS A 22 2.92 -4.12 5.75
C HIS A 22 2.90 -5.25 4.71
N GLU A 23 1.97 -5.21 3.77
CA GLU A 23 1.93 -6.18 2.68
C GLU A 23 2.94 -5.87 1.58
N CYS A 24 3.54 -4.70 1.58
CA CYS A 24 4.42 -4.21 0.53
C CYS A 24 5.71 -3.67 1.12
N GLY A 25 6.84 -4.09 0.60
CA GLY A 25 8.14 -3.62 1.06
C GLY A 25 9.29 -4.42 0.48
N LEU A 26 10.50 -3.95 0.73
CA LEU A 26 11.73 -4.59 0.23
C LEU A 26 11.92 -6.00 0.78
N PHE A 27 11.27 -6.33 1.91
CA PHE A 27 11.33 -7.69 2.46
C PHE A 27 10.86 -8.75 1.46
N LEU A 28 9.98 -8.38 0.52
CA LEU A 28 9.48 -9.29 -0.50
C LEU A 28 10.57 -9.82 -1.43
N LEU A 29 11.66 -9.07 -1.60
CA LEU A 29 12.76 -9.49 -2.47
C LEU A 29 13.46 -10.75 -1.97
N ASN A 30 13.30 -11.09 -0.69
CA ASN A 30 13.88 -12.28 -0.08
C ASN A 30 12.87 -13.43 0.08
N GLN A 31 11.68 -13.28 -0.49
CA GLN A 31 10.60 -14.27 -0.38
C GLN A 31 10.48 -15.08 -1.67
N ASP A 32 9.81 -16.24 -1.58
CA ASP A 32 9.55 -17.05 -2.76
C ASP A 32 8.43 -16.45 -3.63
N GLU A 33 8.27 -17.02 -4.82
CA GLU A 33 7.31 -16.50 -5.81
C GLU A 33 5.86 -16.58 -5.33
N THR A 34 5.49 -17.65 -4.64
CA THR A 34 4.15 -17.82 -4.10
C THR A 34 3.83 -16.73 -3.08
N PHE A 35 4.79 -16.45 -2.21
CA PHE A 35 4.65 -15.41 -1.19
C PHE A 35 4.46 -14.03 -1.84
N ILE A 36 5.31 -13.69 -2.81
CA ILE A 36 5.22 -12.40 -3.53
C ILE A 36 3.88 -12.29 -4.24
N GLY A 37 3.44 -13.36 -4.91
CA GLY A 37 2.16 -13.38 -5.61
C GLY A 37 0.99 -13.11 -4.68
N THR A 38 0.97 -13.76 -3.52
CA THR A 38 -0.09 -13.58 -2.54
C THR A 38 -0.09 -12.16 -1.96
N TYR A 39 1.07 -11.66 -1.54
CA TYR A 39 1.13 -10.35 -0.90
C TYR A 39 0.87 -9.20 -1.88
N ILE A 40 1.42 -9.23 -3.09
CA ILE A 40 1.31 -8.11 -4.03
C ILE A 40 0.06 -8.22 -4.91
N PHE A 41 -0.13 -9.38 -5.56
CA PHE A 41 -1.14 -9.50 -6.61
C PHE A 41 -2.50 -9.95 -6.11
N GLU A 42 -2.59 -10.42 -4.87
CA GLU A 42 -3.86 -10.74 -4.24
C GLU A 42 -4.21 -9.74 -3.15
N ASP A 43 -3.42 -9.70 -2.07
CA ASP A 43 -3.77 -8.89 -0.89
C ASP A 43 -3.56 -7.40 -1.12
N PHE A 44 -2.36 -6.98 -1.52
CA PHE A 44 -2.05 -5.56 -1.67
C PHE A 44 -2.84 -4.92 -2.80
N ASP A 45 -3.06 -5.63 -3.90
CA ASP A 45 -3.83 -5.12 -5.03
C ASP A 45 -5.25 -4.71 -4.61
N ILE A 46 -5.88 -5.50 -3.76
CA ILE A 46 -7.20 -5.19 -3.24
C ILE A 46 -7.12 -4.10 -2.16
N ASP A 47 -6.24 -4.28 -1.19
CA ASP A 47 -6.21 -3.46 0.01
C ASP A 47 -5.72 -2.03 -0.24
N VAL A 48 -4.79 -1.84 -1.19
CA VAL A 48 -4.31 -0.50 -1.53
C VAL A 48 -5.44 0.35 -2.10
N ARG A 49 -6.31 -0.25 -2.89
CA ARG A 49 -7.42 0.46 -3.52
C ARG A 49 -8.49 0.86 -2.51
N ILE A 50 -8.61 0.14 -1.42
CA ILE A 50 -9.57 0.42 -0.34
C ILE A 50 -8.96 1.35 0.70
N ASN A 51 -7.73 1.08 1.13
CA ASN A 51 -7.16 1.71 2.32
C ASN A 51 -6.22 2.88 2.01
N LEU A 52 -5.68 2.97 0.79
CA LEU A 52 -4.85 4.09 0.35
C LEU A 52 -5.51 4.95 -0.73
N CYS A 53 -6.79 4.77 -0.99
CA CYS A 53 -7.51 5.65 -1.90
C CYS A 53 -7.63 7.05 -1.32
N LYS A 54 -7.91 8.01 -2.19
CA LYS A 54 -7.99 9.43 -1.80
C LYS A 54 -8.96 9.68 -0.66
N ASP A 55 -10.13 9.04 -0.69
CA ASP A 55 -11.15 9.24 0.35
C ASP A 55 -10.65 8.80 1.71
N ASN A 56 -9.99 7.63 1.79
CA ASN A 56 -9.45 7.15 3.05
C ASN A 56 -8.27 8.00 3.53
N LEU A 57 -7.38 8.39 2.62
CA LEU A 57 -6.24 9.24 2.97
C LEU A 57 -6.70 10.61 3.47
N ASN A 58 -7.71 11.20 2.84
CA ASN A 58 -8.31 12.45 3.32
C ASN A 58 -8.90 12.31 4.70
N PHE A 59 -9.62 11.21 4.94
CA PHE A 59 -10.19 10.94 6.26
C PHE A 59 -9.09 10.86 7.32
N LEU A 60 -8.02 10.11 7.05
CA LEU A 60 -6.93 9.95 8.01
C LEU A 60 -6.19 11.27 8.27
N LEU A 61 -6.00 12.07 7.23
CA LEU A 61 -5.36 13.38 7.36
C LEU A 61 -6.23 14.34 8.19
N GLU A 62 -7.51 14.43 7.87
CA GLU A 62 -8.44 15.34 8.55
C GLU A 62 -8.64 15.00 10.02
N ASN A 63 -8.52 13.72 10.36
CA ASN A 63 -8.68 13.25 11.74
C ASN A 63 -7.36 13.09 12.50
N GLY A 64 -6.24 13.57 11.92
CA GLY A 64 -4.97 13.63 12.61
C GLY A 64 -4.20 12.32 12.72
N TRP A 65 -4.62 11.26 12.01
CA TRP A 65 -3.93 9.97 12.02
C TRP A 65 -2.63 9.98 11.22
N ILE A 66 -2.59 10.79 10.16
CA ILE A 66 -1.39 10.98 9.35
C ILE A 66 -1.18 12.48 9.12
N ASN A 67 0.07 12.86 8.82
CA ASN A 67 0.39 14.24 8.47
C ASN A 67 0.41 14.44 6.95
N GLN A 68 0.62 15.68 6.52
CA GLN A 68 0.60 16.05 5.10
C GLN A 68 1.69 15.33 4.30
N ILE A 69 2.86 15.12 4.89
CA ILE A 69 3.98 14.46 4.20
C ILE A 69 3.62 12.99 3.95
N ILE A 70 3.08 12.30 4.95
CA ILE A 70 2.63 10.91 4.80
C ILE A 70 1.51 10.83 3.77
N PHE A 71 0.55 11.76 3.82
CA PHE A 71 -0.53 11.83 2.84
C PHE A 71 0.01 11.90 1.41
N GLN A 72 0.98 12.78 1.15
CA GLN A 72 1.57 12.93 -0.17
C GLN A 72 2.29 11.67 -0.63
N LYS A 73 3.06 11.05 0.26
CA LYS A 73 3.80 9.82 -0.07
C LYS A 73 2.86 8.64 -0.32
N CYS A 74 1.79 8.53 0.43
CA CYS A 74 0.77 7.51 0.21
C CYS A 74 0.06 7.71 -1.14
N THR A 75 -0.22 8.95 -1.50
CA THR A 75 -0.80 9.27 -2.81
C THR A 75 0.15 8.83 -3.92
N GLN A 76 1.44 9.10 -3.78
CA GLN A 76 2.45 8.65 -4.75
C GLN A 76 2.51 7.14 -4.85
N LEU A 77 2.48 6.44 -3.72
CA LEU A 77 2.48 4.97 -3.70
C LEU A 77 1.27 4.41 -4.44
N TYR A 78 0.10 4.93 -4.14
CA TYR A 78 -1.15 4.52 -4.79
C TYR A 78 -1.07 4.71 -6.31
N GLU A 79 -0.65 5.89 -6.74
CA GLU A 79 -0.56 6.24 -8.16
C GLU A 79 0.47 5.37 -8.89
N LYS A 80 1.65 5.18 -8.30
CA LYS A 80 2.70 4.36 -8.90
C LYS A 80 2.26 2.91 -9.04
N PHE A 81 1.63 2.35 -8.01
CA PHE A 81 1.15 0.98 -8.03
C PHE A 81 0.07 0.79 -9.10
N CYS A 82 -0.93 1.65 -9.12
CA CYS A 82 -2.01 1.54 -10.10
C CYS A 82 -1.52 1.74 -11.53
N ALA A 83 -0.50 2.58 -11.72
CA ALA A 83 0.07 2.84 -13.03
C ALA A 83 0.76 1.61 -13.63
N VAL A 84 1.29 0.71 -12.80
CA VAL A 84 1.94 -0.51 -13.33
C VAL A 84 0.95 -1.33 -14.15
N GLU A 85 -0.20 -1.65 -13.57
CA GLU A 85 -1.20 -2.44 -14.27
C GLU A 85 -1.74 -1.72 -15.49
N LYS A 86 -2.02 -0.43 -15.38
CA LYS A 86 -2.67 0.36 -16.43
C LYS A 86 -1.73 0.73 -17.57
N ASN A 87 -0.51 1.20 -17.25
CA ASN A 87 0.40 1.80 -18.22
C ASN A 87 1.60 0.92 -18.57
N PHE A 88 1.95 -0.03 -17.70
CA PHE A 88 3.12 -0.88 -17.85
C PHE A 88 2.78 -2.34 -17.57
N PRO A 89 1.77 -2.91 -18.29
CA PRO A 89 1.30 -4.27 -17.99
C PRO A 89 2.38 -5.34 -18.16
N GLU A 90 3.42 -5.07 -18.94
CA GLU A 90 4.58 -5.97 -19.09
C GLU A 90 5.33 -6.16 -17.76
N PHE A 91 5.17 -5.25 -16.80
CA PHE A 91 5.78 -5.36 -15.48
C PHE A 91 4.82 -5.86 -14.39
N TRP A 92 3.59 -6.23 -14.77
CA TRP A 92 2.61 -6.75 -13.84
C TRP A 92 2.80 -8.26 -13.65
N ASN A 93 3.93 -8.65 -13.03
CA ASN A 93 4.28 -10.05 -12.78
C ASN A 93 5.34 -10.15 -11.67
N ILE A 94 5.49 -11.36 -11.14
CA ILE A 94 6.39 -11.63 -10.01
C ILE A 94 7.85 -11.36 -10.36
N ASN A 95 8.28 -11.76 -11.56
CA ASN A 95 9.66 -11.51 -11.97
C ASN A 95 9.99 -10.01 -11.99
N ALA A 96 9.06 -9.19 -12.47
CA ALA A 96 9.24 -7.75 -12.49
C ALA A 96 9.33 -7.16 -11.09
N VAL A 97 8.57 -7.68 -10.12
CA VAL A 97 8.69 -7.23 -8.72
C VAL A 97 10.12 -7.40 -8.23
N LYS A 98 10.76 -8.51 -8.60
CA LYS A 98 12.13 -8.81 -8.18
C LYS A 98 13.20 -8.00 -8.91
N THR A 99 12.96 -7.60 -10.17
CA THR A 99 14.01 -7.10 -11.06
C THR A 99 13.80 -5.70 -11.61
N ALA A 100 12.57 -5.22 -11.72
CA ALA A 100 12.27 -3.95 -12.37
C ALA A 100 12.50 -2.77 -11.42
N PRO A 101 13.21 -1.70 -11.87
CA PRO A 101 13.43 -0.51 -11.03
C PRO A 101 12.13 0.14 -10.54
N LEU A 102 11.08 0.15 -11.35
CA LEU A 102 9.81 0.76 -10.93
C LEU A 102 9.19 0.03 -9.73
N TRP A 103 9.34 -1.31 -9.66
CA TRP A 103 8.88 -2.05 -8.49
C TRP A 103 9.76 -1.79 -7.28
N HIS A 104 11.06 -1.64 -7.47
CA HIS A 104 11.96 -1.29 -6.36
C HIS A 104 11.56 0.06 -5.76
N GLU A 105 11.18 1.02 -6.57
CA GLU A 105 10.68 2.32 -6.10
C GLU A 105 9.40 2.16 -5.27
N ILE A 106 8.46 1.33 -5.73
CA ILE A 106 7.20 1.07 -5.03
C ILE A 106 7.47 0.43 -3.67
N LEU A 107 8.29 -0.61 -3.63
CA LEU A 107 8.62 -1.31 -2.39
C LEU A 107 9.35 -0.39 -1.40
N SER A 108 10.31 0.38 -1.90
CA SER A 108 11.07 1.33 -1.08
C SER A 108 10.20 2.44 -0.52
N LEU A 109 9.26 2.94 -1.33
CA LEU A 109 8.34 4.00 -0.89
C LEU A 109 7.43 3.52 0.23
N SER A 110 6.93 2.28 0.13
CA SER A 110 6.15 1.69 1.21
C SER A 110 6.95 1.60 2.51
N ASP A 111 8.23 1.18 2.42
CA ASP A 111 9.11 1.10 3.59
C ASP A 111 9.37 2.49 4.19
N GLU A 112 9.58 3.49 3.35
CA GLU A 112 9.77 4.86 3.80
C GLU A 112 8.55 5.37 4.58
N ILE A 113 7.35 5.14 4.05
CA ILE A 113 6.11 5.53 4.72
C ILE A 113 5.99 4.84 6.07
N LYS A 114 6.25 3.53 6.12
CA LYS A 114 6.19 2.76 7.38
C LYS A 114 7.15 3.32 8.42
N SER A 115 8.35 3.70 8.01
CA SER A 115 9.33 4.28 8.94
C SER A 115 8.84 5.61 9.53
N MET A 116 8.09 6.38 8.77
CA MET A 116 7.52 7.64 9.24
C MET A 116 6.38 7.45 10.24
N LEU A 117 5.66 6.33 10.14
CA LEU A 117 4.54 6.03 11.05
C LEU A 117 5.01 5.60 12.44
N TYR A 118 6.24 5.11 12.56
CA TYR A 118 6.76 4.55 13.81
C TYR A 118 7.76 5.47 14.53
N ILE A 119 7.82 6.73 14.14
CA ILE A 119 8.69 7.72 14.79
C ILE A 119 8.06 8.27 16.07
#